data_fb59dc76c4c448d546048a103a18ed6a
#
_entry.id   fb59dc76c4c448d546048a103a18ed6a
#
_cell.length_a   1.000
_cell.length_b   1.000
_cell.length_c   1.000
_cell.angle_alpha   90.00
_cell.angle_beta   90.00
_cell.angle_gamma   90.00
#
_symmetry.space_group_name_H-M   'P 1'
#
loop_
_entity.id
_entity.type
_entity.pdbx_description
1 polymer ?
#
loop_
_entity_poly.entity_id
_entity_poly.type
_entity_poly.pdbx_seq_one_letter_code
_entity_poly.pdbx_strand_id
1 'polypeptide(L)'
;AALARHLLAEMPPPAGVVVAGFWPIGGEIDLRPLLHALHGRGHPIVLPETPPRGRPLIFRRWTPDTPLRPGRFATSYPEGAACRPDWVLVPLLAFDRAGRRLGYGAGYYDRTLAALPGVPRIGCAYAAQEMDAVPAGPYDARLEAVATELGVIRCGKTG
;
A
#
# COMPACT_ATOMS: atom_id res chain seq x y z
N ALA A 1 12.04 7.71 -4.69
CA ALA A 1 12.07 8.89 -5.56
C ALA A 1 11.46 8.62 -6.94
N ALA A 2 11.95 7.62 -7.69
CA ALA A 2 11.40 7.36 -9.04
C ALA A 2 9.94 6.91 -9.00
N LEU A 3 9.59 6.01 -8.08
CA LEU A 3 8.21 5.57 -7.91
C LEU A 3 7.30 6.75 -7.61
N ALA A 4 7.71 7.64 -6.70
CA ALA A 4 6.90 8.82 -6.33
C ALA A 4 6.65 9.70 -7.55
N ARG A 5 7.66 9.96 -8.38
CA ARG A 5 7.51 10.75 -9.61
C ARG A 5 6.47 10.13 -10.55
N HIS A 6 6.57 8.82 -10.78
CA HIS A 6 5.68 8.13 -11.70
C HIS A 6 4.24 8.09 -11.19
N LEU A 7 4.05 7.77 -9.91
CA LEU A 7 2.70 7.73 -9.35
C LEU A 7 2.03 9.09 -9.41
N LEU A 8 2.73 10.15 -9.01
CA LEU A 8 2.17 11.50 -8.98
C LEU A 8 1.90 12.06 -10.37
N ALA A 9 2.65 11.61 -11.39
CA ALA A 9 2.45 12.05 -12.77
C ALA A 9 1.38 11.21 -13.48
N GLU A 10 1.34 9.90 -13.25
CA GLU A 10 0.54 8.98 -14.06
C GLU A 10 -0.77 8.55 -13.38
N MET A 11 -0.80 8.51 -12.04
CA MET A 11 -1.98 8.05 -11.30
C MET A 11 -2.05 8.68 -9.91
N PRO A 12 -2.13 10.02 -9.82
CA PRO A 12 -2.21 10.67 -8.50
C PRO A 12 -3.54 10.35 -7.83
N PRO A 13 -3.58 10.24 -6.49
CA PRO A 13 -4.85 10.12 -5.80
C PRO A 13 -5.67 11.39 -5.97
N PRO A 14 -7.01 11.31 -5.92
CA PRO A 14 -7.86 12.50 -5.95
C PRO A 14 -7.52 13.46 -4.82
N ALA A 15 -7.67 14.77 -5.06
CA ALA A 15 -7.31 15.81 -4.10
C ALA A 15 -7.98 15.59 -2.73
N GLY A 16 -7.22 15.71 -1.66
CA GLY A 16 -7.73 15.69 -0.29
C GLY A 16 -8.08 14.31 0.29
N VAL A 17 -8.01 13.23 -0.49
CA VAL A 17 -8.34 11.90 0.04
C VAL A 17 -7.30 11.43 1.06
N VAL A 18 -7.75 10.61 2.02
CA VAL A 18 -6.87 9.98 3.01
C VAL A 18 -6.14 8.83 2.34
N VAL A 19 -4.81 8.88 2.33
CA VAL A 19 -3.98 7.86 1.69
C VAL A 19 -3.33 6.98 2.75
N ALA A 20 -3.55 5.68 2.64
CA ALA A 20 -2.81 4.71 3.45
C ALA A 20 -1.53 4.32 2.73
N GLY A 21 -0.40 4.57 3.37
CA GLY A 21 0.89 4.07 2.93
C GLY A 21 1.35 2.90 3.78
N PHE A 22 2.62 2.60 3.71
CA PHE A 22 3.28 1.66 4.60
C PHE A 22 4.71 2.12 4.87
N TRP A 23 5.22 1.76 6.03
CA TRP A 23 6.63 2.01 6.35
C TRP A 23 7.45 0.83 5.86
N PRO A 24 8.47 1.05 5.01
CA PRO A 24 9.18 -0.07 4.38
C PRO A 24 9.91 -0.93 5.39
N ILE A 25 9.87 -2.24 5.17
CA ILE A 25 10.56 -3.24 5.98
C ILE A 25 11.53 -3.99 5.08
N GLY A 26 12.80 -4.11 5.51
CA GLY A 26 13.80 -4.87 4.77
C GLY A 26 13.96 -4.39 3.34
N GLY A 27 13.81 -5.31 2.37
CA GLY A 27 13.98 -5.04 0.95
C GLY A 27 12.80 -4.42 0.23
N GLU A 28 11.75 -4.02 0.93
CA GLU A 28 10.62 -3.34 0.31
C GLU A 28 11.05 -2.03 -0.35
N ILE A 29 10.35 -1.65 -1.43
CA ILE A 29 10.62 -0.36 -2.08
C ILE A 29 10.38 0.77 -1.08
N ASP A 30 11.25 1.77 -1.11
CA ASP A 30 11.16 2.89 -0.17
C ASP A 30 10.02 3.84 -0.55
N LEU A 31 8.96 3.83 0.25
CA LEU A 31 7.77 4.63 0.05
C LEU A 31 7.86 6.01 0.70
N ARG A 32 8.89 6.25 1.53
CA ARG A 32 9.00 7.50 2.31
C ARG A 32 8.98 8.76 1.45
N PRO A 33 9.68 8.83 0.30
CA PRO A 33 9.60 10.02 -0.56
C PRO A 33 8.16 10.30 -1.03
N LEU A 34 7.39 9.25 -1.35
CA LEU A 34 6.00 9.40 -1.76
C LEU A 34 5.12 9.89 -0.60
N LEU A 35 5.32 9.36 0.60
CA LEU A 35 4.54 9.78 1.78
C LEU A 35 4.76 11.27 2.06
N HIS A 36 6.00 11.74 2.01
CA HIS A 36 6.30 13.16 2.20
C HIS A 36 5.68 14.03 1.10
N ALA A 37 5.75 13.58 -0.15
CA ALA A 37 5.18 14.33 -1.28
C ALA A 37 3.65 14.43 -1.18
N LEU A 38 2.97 13.34 -0.84
CA LEU A 38 1.52 13.33 -0.67
C LEU A 38 1.09 14.21 0.52
N HIS A 39 1.81 14.13 1.63
CA HIS A 39 1.57 15.01 2.77
C HIS A 39 1.70 16.48 2.36
N GLY A 40 2.74 16.82 1.61
CA GLY A 40 2.97 18.18 1.12
C GLY A 40 1.88 18.68 0.17
N ARG A 41 1.18 17.77 -0.50
CA ARG A 41 0.03 18.10 -1.38
C ARG A 41 -1.30 18.19 -0.63
N GLY A 42 -1.30 18.03 0.69
CA GLY A 42 -2.50 18.15 1.51
C GLY A 42 -3.27 16.86 1.76
N HIS A 43 -2.71 15.70 1.41
CA HIS A 43 -3.33 14.42 1.75
C HIS A 43 -3.06 14.06 3.21
N PRO A 44 -4.11 13.77 4.01
CA PRO A 44 -3.89 13.06 5.27
C PRO A 44 -3.29 11.70 4.97
N ILE A 45 -2.22 11.34 5.68
CA ILE A 45 -1.55 10.05 5.52
C ILE A 45 -1.84 9.19 6.73
N VAL A 46 -2.12 7.89 6.48
CA VAL A 46 -2.25 6.90 7.54
C VAL A 46 -1.28 5.75 7.26
N LEU A 47 -0.75 5.16 8.32
CA LEU A 47 0.14 4.01 8.26
C LEU A 47 -0.40 2.88 9.12
N PRO A 48 -0.12 1.61 8.75
CA PRO A 48 -0.71 0.48 9.44
C PRO A 48 -0.02 0.15 10.74
N GLU A 49 -0.82 -0.12 11.76
CA GLU A 49 -0.43 -0.89 12.93
C GLU A 49 -0.88 -2.34 12.73
N THR A 50 0.01 -3.30 12.96
CA THR A 50 -0.29 -4.72 12.79
C THR A 50 -0.92 -5.27 14.08
N PRO A 51 -2.22 -5.61 14.07
CA PRO A 51 -2.89 -6.19 15.23
C PRO A 51 -2.57 -7.68 15.37
N PRO A 52 -3.10 -8.37 16.39
CA PRO A 52 -2.99 -9.82 16.46
C PRO A 52 -3.51 -10.50 15.18
N ARG A 53 -2.97 -11.69 14.89
CA ARG A 53 -3.34 -12.46 13.69
C ARG A 53 -4.85 -12.64 13.57
N GLY A 54 -5.34 -12.62 12.34
CA GLY A 54 -6.76 -12.83 12.02
C GLY A 54 -7.59 -11.56 11.93
N ARG A 55 -6.99 -10.40 12.17
CA ARG A 55 -7.69 -9.11 12.12
C ARG A 55 -7.15 -8.25 10.96
N PRO A 56 -7.96 -7.32 10.42
CA PRO A 56 -7.46 -6.34 9.46
C PRO A 56 -6.51 -5.36 10.14
N LEU A 57 -5.66 -4.72 9.34
CA LEU A 57 -4.74 -3.68 9.82
C LEU A 57 -5.52 -2.51 10.42
N ILE A 58 -4.92 -1.84 11.40
CA ILE A 58 -5.41 -0.59 11.97
C ILE A 58 -4.58 0.53 11.35
N PHE A 59 -5.22 1.45 10.64
CA PHE A 59 -4.52 2.61 10.07
C PHE A 59 -4.56 3.77 11.04
N ARG A 60 -3.40 4.40 11.27
CA ARG A 60 -3.24 5.53 12.18
C ARG A 60 -2.63 6.73 11.47
N ARG A 61 -3.07 7.92 11.84
CA ARG A 61 -2.57 9.15 11.24
C ARG A 61 -1.08 9.33 11.43
N TRP A 62 -0.42 9.77 10.37
CA TRP A 62 0.99 10.05 10.33
C TRP A 62 1.25 11.41 9.70
N THR A 63 2.20 12.15 10.28
CA THR A 63 2.84 13.30 9.65
C THR A 63 4.35 13.10 9.75
N PRO A 64 5.17 13.89 9.01
CA PRO A 64 6.63 13.77 9.14
C PRO A 64 7.16 13.89 10.57
N ASP A 65 6.43 14.56 11.46
CA ASP A 65 6.83 14.76 12.85
C ASP A 65 6.26 13.71 13.81
N THR A 66 5.42 12.81 13.34
CA THR A 66 4.78 11.80 14.20
C THR A 66 5.80 10.75 14.64
N PRO A 67 5.96 10.48 15.95
CA PRO A 67 6.82 9.40 16.41
C PRO A 67 6.31 8.04 15.92
N LEU A 68 7.25 7.15 15.58
CA LEU A 68 6.95 5.76 15.24
C LEU A 68 7.27 4.87 16.43
N ARG A 69 6.42 3.88 16.66
CA ARG A 69 6.57 2.89 17.73
C ARG A 69 6.88 1.52 17.11
N PRO A 70 7.69 0.68 17.79
CA PRO A 70 7.86 -0.70 17.34
C PRO A 70 6.56 -1.49 17.49
N GLY A 71 6.22 -2.24 16.44
CA GLY A 71 5.04 -3.08 16.37
C GLY A 71 5.38 -4.55 16.20
N ARG A 72 4.36 -5.36 15.90
CA ARG A 72 4.51 -6.79 15.65
C ARG A 72 5.29 -7.05 14.35
N PHE A 73 6.02 -8.15 14.29
CA PHE A 73 6.74 -8.61 13.10
C PHE A 73 7.74 -7.57 12.55
N ALA A 74 8.48 -6.92 13.44
CA ALA A 74 9.47 -5.89 13.10
C ALA A 74 8.89 -4.68 12.35
N THR A 75 7.58 -4.45 12.46
CA THR A 75 6.92 -3.27 11.89
C THR A 75 7.11 -2.04 12.78
N SER A 76 6.80 -0.88 12.21
CA SER A 76 6.71 0.38 12.96
C SER A 76 5.37 1.03 12.65
N TYR A 77 4.76 1.68 13.64
CA TYR A 77 3.48 2.36 13.44
C TYR A 77 3.49 3.73 14.12
N PRO A 78 2.71 4.69 13.58
CA PRO A 78 2.65 6.03 14.17
C PRO A 78 1.73 6.06 15.39
N GLU A 79 2.01 6.99 16.31
CA GLU A 79 1.20 7.21 17.52
C GLU A 79 -0.09 7.99 17.25
N GLY A 80 -0.49 8.14 16.02
CA GLY A 80 -1.67 8.93 15.67
C GLY A 80 -2.99 8.21 15.92
N ALA A 81 -4.08 8.96 15.81
CA ALA A 81 -5.43 8.43 15.93
C ALA A 81 -5.77 7.48 14.76
N ALA A 82 -6.61 6.49 15.04
CA ALA A 82 -7.09 5.59 14.00
C ALA A 82 -7.96 6.37 12.99
N CYS A 83 -7.79 6.05 11.70
CA CYS A 83 -8.49 6.75 10.64
C CYS A 83 -8.66 5.81 9.43
N ARG A 84 -9.86 5.78 8.85
CA ARG A 84 -10.14 4.97 7.66
C ARG A 84 -9.53 5.62 6.41
N PRO A 85 -8.79 4.87 5.58
CA PRO A 85 -8.26 5.41 4.33
C PRO A 85 -9.31 5.42 3.22
N ASP A 86 -9.11 6.32 2.25
CA ASP A 86 -9.89 6.39 1.02
C ASP A 86 -9.13 5.84 -0.19
N TRP A 87 -7.84 5.57 -0.05
CA TRP A 87 -6.93 5.15 -1.10
C TRP A 87 -5.76 4.41 -0.48
N VAL A 88 -5.45 3.21 -0.94
CA VAL A 88 -4.51 2.33 -0.23
C VAL A 88 -3.32 1.96 -1.12
N LEU A 89 -2.12 2.19 -0.61
CA LEU A 89 -0.87 1.70 -1.19
C LEU A 89 -0.51 0.38 -0.51
N VAL A 90 -0.20 -0.64 -1.29
CA VAL A 90 -0.07 -2.02 -0.81
C VAL A 90 1.34 -2.55 -1.06
N PRO A 91 2.05 -3.04 -0.02
CA PRO A 91 3.32 -3.73 -0.22
C PRO A 91 3.07 -5.15 -0.72
N LEU A 92 4.06 -5.73 -1.40
CA LEU A 92 3.93 -7.08 -1.96
C LEU A 92 5.30 -7.71 -2.18
N LEU A 93 5.32 -9.03 -2.31
CA LEU A 93 6.51 -9.80 -2.71
C LEU A 93 6.59 -9.96 -4.22
N ALA A 94 5.47 -10.16 -4.88
CA ALA A 94 5.37 -10.31 -6.33
C ALA A 94 3.98 -9.90 -6.82
N PHE A 95 3.88 -9.55 -8.11
CA PHE A 95 2.62 -9.16 -8.72
C PHE A 95 2.58 -9.62 -10.17
N ASP A 96 1.39 -9.66 -10.75
CA ASP A 96 1.20 -9.83 -12.19
C ASP A 96 0.28 -8.74 -12.76
N ARG A 97 0.16 -8.68 -14.07
CA ARG A 97 -0.60 -7.63 -14.75
C ARG A 97 -2.11 -7.77 -14.64
N ALA A 98 -2.59 -8.88 -14.10
CA ALA A 98 -4.00 -9.05 -13.75
C ALA A 98 -4.34 -8.46 -12.37
N GLY A 99 -3.36 -7.93 -11.65
CA GLY A 99 -3.55 -7.37 -10.32
C GLY A 99 -3.47 -8.38 -9.19
N ARG A 100 -3.04 -9.61 -9.49
CA ARG A 100 -2.79 -10.61 -8.44
C ARG A 100 -1.48 -10.28 -7.75
N ARG A 101 -1.44 -10.48 -6.45
CA ARG A 101 -0.24 -10.21 -5.67
C ARG A 101 0.08 -11.36 -4.73
N LEU A 102 1.37 -11.56 -4.49
CA LEU A 102 1.88 -12.45 -3.46
C LEU A 102 2.26 -11.59 -2.25
N GLY A 103 1.59 -11.82 -1.12
CA GLY A 103 1.88 -11.16 0.14
C GLY A 103 2.78 -11.99 1.03
N TYR A 104 2.89 -11.56 2.28
CA TYR A 104 3.81 -12.16 3.26
C TYR A 104 3.22 -13.36 4.03
N GLY A 105 2.04 -13.85 3.63
CA GLY A 105 1.46 -15.09 4.15
C GLY A 105 0.50 -14.95 5.32
N ALA A 106 0.49 -13.83 6.04
CA ALA A 106 -0.40 -13.65 7.19
C ALA A 106 -1.80 -13.15 6.84
N GLY A 107 -2.04 -12.73 5.61
CA GLY A 107 -3.35 -12.32 5.10
C GLY A 107 -3.84 -10.96 5.59
N TYR A 108 -3.00 -10.14 6.21
CA TYR A 108 -3.41 -8.84 6.75
C TYR A 108 -4.00 -7.92 5.69
N TYR A 109 -3.34 -7.80 4.53
CA TYR A 109 -3.84 -6.93 3.46
C TYR A 109 -5.09 -7.49 2.78
N ASP A 110 -5.20 -8.80 2.61
CA ASP A 110 -6.41 -9.37 2.03
C ASP A 110 -7.62 -9.12 2.94
N ARG A 111 -7.48 -9.29 4.25
CA ARG A 111 -8.55 -8.96 5.20
C ARG A 111 -8.85 -7.47 5.24
N THR A 112 -7.80 -6.65 5.22
CA THR A 112 -7.93 -5.18 5.22
C THR A 112 -8.67 -4.70 3.99
N LEU A 113 -8.29 -5.16 2.81
CA LEU A 113 -8.92 -4.75 1.56
C LEU A 113 -10.35 -5.28 1.43
N ALA A 114 -10.63 -6.47 1.99
CA ALA A 114 -12.00 -6.97 2.06
C ALA A 114 -12.90 -6.09 2.94
N ALA A 115 -12.33 -5.46 3.98
CA ALA A 115 -13.04 -4.52 4.84
C ALA A 115 -13.17 -3.11 4.24
N LEU A 116 -12.55 -2.86 3.09
CA LEU A 116 -12.56 -1.57 2.40
C LEU A 116 -13.07 -1.73 0.95
N PRO A 117 -14.31 -2.19 0.77
CA PRO A 117 -14.86 -2.38 -0.59
C PRO A 117 -14.93 -1.03 -1.31
N GLY A 118 -14.56 -1.02 -2.60
CA GLY A 118 -14.59 0.18 -3.41
C GLY A 118 -13.43 1.16 -3.19
N VAL A 119 -12.60 0.96 -2.19
CA VAL A 119 -11.41 1.79 -1.98
C VAL A 119 -10.33 1.38 -2.98
N PRO A 120 -9.79 2.32 -3.78
CA PRO A 120 -8.70 2.02 -4.72
C PRO A 120 -7.48 1.44 -4.01
N ARG A 121 -6.85 0.45 -4.63
CA ARG A 121 -5.71 -0.26 -4.09
C ARG A 121 -4.62 -0.37 -5.13
N ILE A 122 -3.49 0.25 -4.85
CA ILE A 122 -2.35 0.34 -5.76
C ILE A 122 -1.14 -0.32 -5.10
N GLY A 123 -0.59 -1.34 -5.76
CA GLY A 123 0.64 -1.97 -5.29
C GLY A 123 1.83 -1.06 -5.50
N CYS A 124 2.81 -1.17 -4.61
CA CYS A 124 4.07 -0.45 -4.73
C CYS A 124 5.21 -1.47 -4.66
N ALA A 125 6.01 -1.53 -5.72
CA ALA A 125 7.03 -2.56 -5.86
C ALA A 125 8.13 -2.14 -6.82
N TYR A 126 9.22 -2.91 -6.82
CA TYR A 126 10.20 -2.82 -7.91
C TYR A 126 9.66 -3.54 -9.15
N ALA A 127 10.00 -3.05 -10.33
CA ALA A 127 9.58 -3.69 -11.59
C ALA A 127 10.03 -5.15 -11.67
N ALA A 128 11.17 -5.48 -11.08
CA ALA A 128 11.69 -6.86 -11.05
C ALA A 128 10.82 -7.84 -10.24
N GLN A 129 9.85 -7.34 -9.46
CA GLN A 129 8.93 -8.18 -8.70
C GLN A 129 7.73 -8.67 -9.54
N GLU A 130 7.66 -8.27 -10.81
CA GLU A 130 6.62 -8.74 -11.73
C GLU A 130 6.86 -10.21 -12.09
N MET A 131 5.79 -11.00 -12.08
CA MET A 131 5.74 -12.40 -12.55
C MET A 131 4.72 -12.52 -13.68
N ASP A 132 4.85 -13.54 -14.51
CA ASP A 132 3.87 -13.81 -15.58
C ASP A 132 2.49 -14.11 -14.98
N ALA A 133 2.45 -14.93 -13.94
CA ALA A 133 1.23 -15.22 -13.20
C ALA A 133 1.55 -15.48 -11.73
N VAL A 134 0.83 -14.82 -10.85
CA VAL A 134 0.94 -15.02 -9.40
C VAL A 134 -0.18 -15.97 -8.97
N PRO A 135 0.13 -17.03 -8.20
CA PRO A 135 -0.91 -17.86 -7.62
C PRO A 135 -1.79 -17.02 -6.69
N ALA A 136 -3.10 -17.12 -6.85
CA ALA A 136 -4.05 -16.39 -6.01
C ALA A 136 -5.28 -17.23 -5.77
N GLY A 137 -5.81 -17.15 -4.56
CA GLY A 137 -7.07 -17.78 -4.19
C GLY A 137 -8.26 -16.91 -4.58
N PRO A 138 -9.49 -17.47 -4.50
CA PRO A 138 -10.70 -16.74 -4.88
C PRO A 138 -11.03 -15.56 -3.96
N TYR A 139 -10.45 -15.52 -2.76
CA TYR A 139 -10.69 -14.46 -1.77
C TYR A 139 -9.56 -13.45 -1.70
N ASP A 140 -8.51 -13.62 -2.51
CA ASP A 140 -7.39 -12.68 -2.53
C ASP A 140 -7.82 -11.39 -3.23
N ALA A 141 -7.55 -10.25 -2.59
CA ALA A 141 -7.88 -8.94 -3.14
C ALA A 141 -6.96 -8.60 -4.31
N ARG A 142 -7.53 -8.13 -5.41
CA ARG A 142 -6.78 -7.71 -6.60
C ARG A 142 -6.44 -6.24 -6.56
N LEU A 143 -5.28 -5.89 -7.14
CA LEU A 143 -4.82 -4.52 -7.29
C LEU A 143 -5.38 -3.90 -8.57
N GLU A 144 -5.64 -2.59 -8.54
CA GLU A 144 -6.04 -1.84 -9.73
C GLU A 144 -4.85 -1.44 -10.58
N ALA A 145 -3.70 -1.23 -9.93
CA ALA A 145 -2.45 -0.83 -10.58
C ALA A 145 -1.27 -1.18 -9.68
N VAL A 146 -0.08 -1.16 -10.26
CA VAL A 146 1.17 -1.27 -9.51
C VAL A 146 2.09 -0.13 -9.93
N ALA A 147 2.54 0.66 -8.95
CA ALA A 147 3.53 1.69 -9.16
C ALA A 147 4.92 1.12 -8.92
N THR A 148 5.82 1.35 -9.88
CA THR A 148 7.21 0.90 -9.81
C THR A 148 8.16 2.06 -10.06
N GLU A 149 9.45 1.80 -9.93
CA GLU A 149 10.47 2.79 -10.28
C GLU A 149 10.54 3.10 -11.79
N LEU A 150 9.92 2.27 -12.63
CA LEU A 150 9.88 2.46 -14.08
C LEU A 150 8.57 3.08 -14.58
N GLY A 151 7.53 3.10 -13.79
CA GLY A 151 6.23 3.63 -14.18
C GLY A 151 5.09 2.92 -13.51
N VAL A 152 3.86 3.36 -13.80
CA VAL A 152 2.63 2.76 -13.26
C VAL A 152 2.07 1.76 -14.27
N ILE A 153 1.84 0.54 -13.80
CA ILE A 153 1.22 -0.54 -14.58
C ILE A 153 -0.24 -0.61 -14.16
N ARG A 154 -1.16 -0.33 -15.08
CA ARG A 154 -2.59 -0.51 -14.82
C ARG A 154 -2.94 -1.97 -15.03
N CYS A 155 -3.58 -2.58 -14.02
CA CYS A 155 -3.89 -4.00 -14.06
C CYS A 155 -5.13 -4.25 -14.88
N GLY A 156 -5.08 -5.29 -15.72
CA GLY A 156 -6.22 -5.68 -16.54
C GLY A 156 -7.33 -6.29 -15.70
N LYS A 157 -8.59 -6.02 -16.09
CA LYS A 157 -9.75 -6.73 -15.57
C LYS A 157 -9.91 -8.01 -16.39
N THR A 158 -9.19 -9.04 -16.02
CA THR A 158 -9.53 -10.36 -16.53
C THR A 158 -10.71 -10.86 -15.71
N GLY A 159 -11.75 -11.11 -16.39
CA GLY A 159 -13.00 -11.61 -15.81
C GLY A 159 -12.81 -12.83 -14.93
#